data_bda816b073aef5c988fd029f89bdd73d
#
_entry.id   bda816b073aef5c988fd029f89bdd73d
#
_cell.length_a   1.000
_cell.length_b   1.000
_cell.length_c   1.000
_cell.angle_alpha   90.00
_cell.angle_beta   90.00
_cell.angle_gamma   90.00
#
_symmetry.space_group_name_H-M   'P 1'
#
loop_
_entity.id
_entity.type
_entity.pdbx_description
1 polymer ?
#
loop_
_entity_poly.entity_id
_entity_poly.type
_entity_poly.pdbx_seq_one_letter_code
_entity_poly.pdbx_strand_id
1 'polypeptide(L)'
;MSVNTGRIFQRYLCGIVILVLLLISSKVFAQKEITIENVDSLTLEYFDNGQWKKLIRAGEKALDIGIESYLLRMRLGTAYFELENYFDAIPHFEKAVSTGYSDGVVKQKLYESYIYAGREEDANVVLYEMTENRRSKLRPLVNNFINDASFDIGSSFSNDHTNNGSLDLDGQDNAYGEQTINRGQFFFDVGIGQLPIRWFKINYAFTYVNRDLQKQIMFNNEKILDDYKQKQGRLFNEFRFVPVNSLMISPSGHYINSEETVIGASFDSVSYANKLHGFGKDSIRYYYTLKDTAIKKDDFILSLSVSKWISVFNPGISGSFSYLNGTHQSQIGLSIKVYPLSNPYLSIFSNAVIHNQNSVSNLIFTQTAEGRITENLWLEGFATFGKISNYNEQNGRIVYNDPDMTKLSYGAMLRYVFPFNMTAKLIYSGQSREKKMITDAISGYQNNLPVYTRQTTTAEYNFNSIALGLKYDF
;
A
#
# COMPACT_ATOMS: atom_id res chain seq x y z
N MET A 1 -17.56 -38.45 -44.09
CA MET A 1 -18.54 -38.38 -42.99
C MET A 1 -18.11 -37.28 -41.98
N SER A 2 -18.11 -35.98 -42.38
CA SER A 2 -17.67 -34.88 -41.45
C SER A 2 -18.42 -33.56 -41.65
N VAL A 3 -19.67 -33.58 -42.08
CA VAL A 3 -20.41 -32.34 -42.40
C VAL A 3 -21.60 -32.08 -41.45
N ASN A 4 -21.91 -32.96 -40.50
CA ASN A 4 -23.17 -32.86 -39.74
C ASN A 4 -23.05 -32.32 -38.30
N THR A 5 -21.86 -32.24 -37.74
CA THR A 5 -21.67 -31.78 -36.35
C THR A 5 -21.77 -30.26 -36.21
N GLY A 6 -21.34 -29.49 -37.20
CA GLY A 6 -21.40 -28.01 -37.15
C GLY A 6 -22.83 -27.46 -37.20
N ARG A 7 -23.73 -28.09 -37.98
CA ARG A 7 -25.16 -27.65 -38.08
C ARG A 7 -25.95 -27.97 -36.80
N ILE A 8 -25.60 -29.03 -36.09
CA ILE A 8 -26.25 -29.42 -34.82
C ILE A 8 -25.83 -28.45 -33.75
N PHE A 9 -24.53 -28.10 -33.61
CA PHE A 9 -24.00 -27.12 -32.65
C PHE A 9 -24.61 -25.74 -32.86
N GLN A 10 -24.74 -25.29 -34.13
CA GLN A 10 -25.33 -23.98 -34.45
C GLN A 10 -26.83 -23.90 -34.08
N ARG A 11 -27.59 -25.00 -34.20
CA ARG A 11 -28.99 -25.07 -33.78
C ARG A 11 -29.17 -25.02 -32.27
N TYR A 12 -28.29 -25.69 -31.51
CA TYR A 12 -28.30 -25.58 -30.01
C TYR A 12 -27.88 -24.21 -29.52
N LEU A 13 -26.88 -23.60 -30.17
CA LEU A 13 -26.45 -22.24 -29.82
C LEU A 13 -27.55 -21.21 -30.08
N CYS A 14 -28.24 -21.27 -31.23
CA CYS A 14 -29.41 -20.44 -31.50
C CYS A 14 -30.56 -20.70 -30.52
N GLY A 15 -30.81 -21.95 -30.14
CA GLY A 15 -31.83 -22.29 -29.13
C GLY A 15 -31.51 -21.70 -27.75
N ILE A 16 -30.25 -21.75 -27.32
CA ILE A 16 -29.80 -21.16 -26.06
C ILE A 16 -29.90 -19.63 -26.10
N VAL A 17 -29.49 -19.00 -27.20
CA VAL A 17 -29.59 -17.52 -27.36
C VAL A 17 -31.08 -17.08 -27.38
N ILE A 18 -31.98 -17.81 -28.03
CA ILE A 18 -33.40 -17.51 -28.01
C ILE A 18 -33.99 -17.73 -26.60
N LEU A 19 -33.58 -18.78 -25.87
CA LEU A 19 -34.02 -19.02 -24.49
C LEU A 19 -33.55 -17.92 -23.54
N VAL A 20 -32.30 -17.45 -23.68
CA VAL A 20 -31.74 -16.31 -22.92
C VAL A 20 -32.49 -15.03 -23.29
N LEU A 21 -32.77 -14.77 -24.55
CA LEU A 21 -33.56 -13.61 -25.00
C LEU A 21 -35.01 -13.67 -24.49
N LEU A 22 -35.64 -14.84 -24.43
CA LEU A 22 -36.98 -15.04 -23.88
C LEU A 22 -36.99 -14.89 -22.34
N LEU A 23 -35.92 -15.27 -21.64
CA LEU A 23 -35.77 -15.06 -20.21
C LEU A 23 -35.53 -13.57 -19.86
N ILE A 24 -34.92 -12.81 -20.76
CA ILE A 24 -34.72 -11.36 -20.62
C ILE A 24 -36.01 -10.60 -20.95
N SER A 25 -36.85 -11.11 -21.86
CA SER A 25 -38.09 -10.43 -22.30
C SER A 25 -39.28 -10.57 -21.36
N SER A 26 -39.22 -11.40 -20.34
CA SER A 26 -40.37 -11.70 -19.47
C SER A 26 -40.40 -10.92 -18.17
N LYS A 27 -40.21 -9.61 -18.16
CA LYS A 27 -40.68 -8.72 -17.06
C LYS A 27 -40.76 -7.25 -17.48
N VAL A 28 -41.49 -6.93 -18.52
CA VAL A 28 -42.07 -5.59 -18.62
C VAL A 28 -43.35 -5.59 -17.75
N PHE A 29 -43.16 -5.48 -16.43
CA PHE A 29 -44.26 -5.00 -15.59
C PHE A 29 -44.56 -3.57 -16.03
N ALA A 30 -45.85 -3.27 -16.33
CA ALA A 30 -46.31 -1.92 -16.57
C ALA A 30 -45.96 -1.05 -15.34
N GLN A 31 -44.82 -0.39 -15.38
CA GLN A 31 -44.36 0.50 -14.33
C GLN A 31 -45.25 1.73 -14.40
N LYS A 32 -45.94 2.04 -13.31
CA LYS A 32 -46.79 3.23 -13.20
C LYS A 32 -45.94 4.45 -13.61
N GLU A 33 -46.45 5.25 -14.52
CA GLU A 33 -45.75 6.46 -14.97
C GLU A 33 -45.48 7.38 -13.78
N ILE A 34 -44.23 7.85 -13.63
CA ILE A 34 -43.86 8.71 -12.51
C ILE A 34 -44.12 10.16 -12.89
N THR A 35 -44.96 10.82 -12.12
CA THR A 35 -45.34 12.22 -12.27
C THR A 35 -45.12 12.96 -10.94
N ILE A 36 -45.10 14.31 -10.99
CA ILE A 36 -45.02 15.15 -9.79
C ILE A 36 -46.17 14.84 -8.81
N GLU A 37 -47.34 14.47 -9.31
CA GLU A 37 -48.54 14.23 -8.51
C GLU A 37 -48.49 12.89 -7.76
N ASN A 38 -47.82 11.87 -8.32
CA ASN A 38 -47.83 10.51 -7.75
C ASN A 38 -46.53 10.08 -7.10
N VAL A 39 -45.42 10.77 -7.34
CA VAL A 39 -44.09 10.36 -6.86
C VAL A 39 -44.05 10.25 -5.33
N ASP A 40 -44.64 11.20 -4.63
CA ASP A 40 -44.60 11.20 -3.15
C ASP A 40 -45.39 10.02 -2.57
N SER A 41 -46.65 9.82 -3.02
CA SER A 41 -47.46 8.70 -2.57
C SER A 41 -46.90 7.35 -2.95
N LEU A 42 -46.36 7.21 -4.16
CA LEU A 42 -45.77 5.97 -4.63
C LEU A 42 -44.46 5.59 -3.88
N THR A 43 -43.60 6.59 -3.67
CA THR A 43 -42.35 6.35 -2.91
C THR A 43 -42.63 6.14 -1.43
N LEU A 44 -43.65 6.73 -0.86
CA LEU A 44 -44.10 6.46 0.51
C LEU A 44 -44.64 5.03 0.64
N GLU A 45 -45.49 4.60 -0.28
CA GLU A 45 -46.03 3.23 -0.32
C GLU A 45 -44.88 2.19 -0.35
N TYR A 46 -43.90 2.41 -1.23
CA TYR A 46 -42.73 1.50 -1.29
C TYR A 46 -41.86 1.55 -0.02
N PHE A 47 -41.73 2.73 0.60
CA PHE A 47 -40.99 2.92 1.83
C PHE A 47 -41.66 2.17 3.00
N ASP A 48 -42.98 2.35 3.21
CA ASP A 48 -43.71 1.74 4.30
C ASP A 48 -43.77 0.20 4.18
N ASN A 49 -43.75 -0.30 2.94
CA ASN A 49 -43.71 -1.74 2.66
C ASN A 49 -42.28 -2.34 2.58
N GLY A 50 -41.24 -1.58 2.85
CA GLY A 50 -39.84 -2.04 2.75
C GLY A 50 -39.41 -2.48 1.35
N GLN A 51 -40.10 -1.98 0.30
CA GLN A 51 -39.82 -2.37 -1.08
C GLN A 51 -38.68 -1.53 -1.68
N TRP A 52 -37.49 -1.59 -1.02
CA TRP A 52 -36.35 -0.73 -1.27
C TRP A 52 -35.94 -0.64 -2.74
N LYS A 53 -35.83 -1.79 -3.44
CA LYS A 53 -35.46 -1.82 -4.87
C LYS A 53 -36.47 -1.13 -5.78
N LYS A 54 -37.79 -1.17 -5.45
CA LYS A 54 -38.82 -0.46 -6.21
C LYS A 54 -38.76 1.03 -5.92
N LEU A 55 -38.57 1.40 -4.66
CA LEU A 55 -38.39 2.77 -4.23
C LEU A 55 -37.22 3.42 -4.96
N ILE A 56 -36.02 2.77 -4.98
CA ILE A 56 -34.86 3.28 -5.69
C ILE A 56 -35.16 3.51 -7.17
N ARG A 57 -35.74 2.54 -7.88
CA ARG A 57 -36.07 2.69 -9.30
C ARG A 57 -37.05 3.84 -9.56
N ALA A 58 -38.06 3.98 -8.72
CA ALA A 58 -39.05 5.06 -8.86
C ALA A 58 -38.45 6.42 -8.52
N GLY A 59 -37.68 6.47 -7.44
CA GLY A 59 -37.07 7.71 -6.98
C GLY A 59 -35.96 8.23 -7.90
N GLU A 60 -35.09 7.36 -8.40
CA GLU A 60 -34.05 7.77 -9.38
C GLU A 60 -34.72 8.29 -10.67
N LYS A 61 -35.73 7.58 -11.18
CA LYS A 61 -36.47 8.05 -12.34
C LYS A 61 -37.15 9.41 -12.12
N ALA A 62 -37.61 9.67 -10.90
CA ALA A 62 -38.16 10.97 -10.54
C ALA A 62 -37.09 12.08 -10.57
N LEU A 63 -35.89 11.77 -10.05
CA LEU A 63 -34.75 12.69 -10.10
C LEU A 63 -34.29 12.96 -11.53
N ASP A 64 -34.25 11.95 -12.41
CA ASP A 64 -33.89 12.07 -13.83
C ASP A 64 -34.81 13.02 -14.60
N ILE A 65 -36.12 13.10 -14.23
CA ILE A 65 -37.08 14.04 -14.82
C ILE A 65 -37.19 15.36 -14.05
N GLY A 66 -36.26 15.62 -13.12
CA GLY A 66 -36.16 16.88 -12.38
C GLY A 66 -37.09 17.01 -11.16
N ILE A 67 -37.75 15.94 -10.73
CA ILE A 67 -38.58 15.95 -9.51
C ILE A 67 -37.65 15.72 -8.30
N GLU A 68 -37.44 16.74 -7.50
CA GLU A 68 -36.59 16.70 -6.33
C GLU A 68 -37.31 17.24 -5.09
N SER A 69 -37.25 16.51 -3.98
CA SER A 69 -37.77 16.96 -2.68
C SER A 69 -36.95 16.37 -1.52
N TYR A 70 -37.04 17.01 -0.36
CA TYR A 70 -36.44 16.49 0.88
C TYR A 70 -36.88 15.04 1.17
N LEU A 71 -38.21 14.77 1.10
CA LEU A 71 -38.77 13.45 1.41
C LEU A 71 -38.28 12.39 0.41
N LEU A 72 -38.19 12.71 -0.86
CA LEU A 72 -37.67 11.82 -1.89
C LEU A 72 -36.21 11.47 -1.61
N ARG A 73 -35.38 12.47 -1.32
CA ARG A 73 -33.97 12.26 -1.00
C ARG A 73 -33.77 11.43 0.28
N MET A 74 -34.55 11.73 1.33
CA MET A 74 -34.52 10.98 2.59
C MET A 74 -34.91 9.50 2.38
N ARG A 75 -35.98 9.23 1.63
CA ARG A 75 -36.45 7.87 1.35
C ARG A 75 -35.45 7.11 0.48
N LEU A 76 -34.88 7.74 -0.56
CA LEU A 76 -33.83 7.14 -1.39
C LEU A 76 -32.59 6.80 -0.56
N GLY A 77 -32.08 7.74 0.23
CA GLY A 77 -30.95 7.50 1.12
C GLY A 77 -31.21 6.34 2.07
N THR A 78 -32.42 6.27 2.66
CA THR A 78 -32.80 5.14 3.53
C THR A 78 -32.88 3.83 2.76
N ALA A 79 -33.44 3.82 1.54
CA ALA A 79 -33.54 2.61 0.75
C ALA A 79 -32.17 2.03 0.35
N TYR A 80 -31.22 2.90 -0.02
CA TYR A 80 -29.85 2.49 -0.27
C TYR A 80 -29.16 2.00 1.00
N PHE A 81 -29.36 2.68 2.13
CA PHE A 81 -28.81 2.29 3.42
C PHE A 81 -29.29 0.91 3.88
N GLU A 82 -30.59 0.62 3.78
CA GLU A 82 -31.19 -0.67 4.15
C GLU A 82 -30.74 -1.82 3.22
N LEU A 83 -30.26 -1.51 2.02
CA LEU A 83 -29.60 -2.46 1.12
C LEU A 83 -28.08 -2.52 1.32
N GLU A 84 -27.55 -1.89 2.35
CA GLU A 84 -26.12 -1.79 2.66
C GLU A 84 -25.29 -1.09 1.57
N ASN A 85 -25.91 -0.30 0.70
CA ASN A 85 -25.27 0.50 -0.34
C ASN A 85 -24.91 1.88 0.22
N TYR A 86 -24.00 1.91 1.18
CA TYR A 86 -23.72 3.12 1.98
C TYR A 86 -23.16 4.28 1.17
N PHE A 87 -22.32 4.00 0.14
CA PHE A 87 -21.76 5.05 -0.71
C PHE A 87 -22.81 5.71 -1.59
N ASP A 88 -23.85 4.98 -2.01
CA ASP A 88 -24.97 5.56 -2.76
C ASP A 88 -25.97 6.26 -1.84
N ALA A 89 -26.12 5.83 -0.57
CA ALA A 89 -26.96 6.48 0.41
C ALA A 89 -26.46 7.90 0.77
N ILE A 90 -25.14 8.09 0.87
CA ILE A 90 -24.50 9.34 1.32
C ILE A 90 -24.97 10.55 0.50
N PRO A 91 -24.87 10.62 -0.84
CA PRO A 91 -25.25 11.81 -1.60
C PRO A 91 -26.74 12.19 -1.45
N HIS A 92 -27.61 11.20 -1.23
CA HIS A 92 -29.03 11.48 -0.98
C HIS A 92 -29.23 12.11 0.39
N PHE A 93 -28.59 11.60 1.44
CA PHE A 93 -28.66 12.19 2.76
C PHE A 93 -27.98 13.56 2.83
N GLU A 94 -26.80 13.75 2.19
CA GLU A 94 -26.14 15.05 2.10
C GLU A 94 -27.09 16.09 1.46
N LYS A 95 -27.73 15.71 0.37
CA LYS A 95 -28.68 16.58 -0.32
C LYS A 95 -29.91 16.89 0.54
N ALA A 96 -30.47 15.90 1.24
CA ALA A 96 -31.55 16.10 2.17
C ALA A 96 -31.18 17.07 3.30
N VAL A 97 -30.00 16.91 3.91
CA VAL A 97 -29.48 17.82 4.95
C VAL A 97 -29.31 19.24 4.42
N SER A 98 -28.84 19.42 3.18
CA SER A 98 -28.60 20.72 2.57
C SER A 98 -29.87 21.53 2.30
N THR A 99 -31.05 20.91 2.26
CA THR A 99 -32.34 21.61 2.06
C THR A 99 -32.79 22.43 3.28
N GLY A 100 -32.07 22.34 4.39
CA GLY A 100 -32.37 23.12 5.60
C GLY A 100 -33.47 22.56 6.49
N TYR A 101 -34.16 21.49 6.10
CA TYR A 101 -35.02 20.74 7.00
C TYR A 101 -34.12 19.99 8.01
N SER A 102 -33.97 20.59 9.19
CA SER A 102 -33.07 20.09 10.24
C SER A 102 -33.66 18.86 10.96
N ASP A 103 -33.94 17.80 10.23
CA ASP A 103 -34.31 16.54 10.88
C ASP A 103 -33.06 15.82 11.38
N GLY A 104 -32.95 15.75 12.71
CA GLY A 104 -31.84 15.04 13.33
C GLY A 104 -31.80 13.56 12.97
N VAL A 105 -32.87 12.94 12.46
CA VAL A 105 -32.91 11.56 12.00
C VAL A 105 -32.08 11.40 10.71
N VAL A 106 -32.24 12.31 9.76
CA VAL A 106 -31.49 12.28 8.51
C VAL A 106 -30.00 12.51 8.74
N LYS A 107 -29.63 13.44 9.65
CA LYS A 107 -28.23 13.63 10.06
C LYS A 107 -27.65 12.39 10.72
N GLN A 108 -28.45 11.69 11.53
CA GLN A 108 -28.00 10.42 12.12
C GLN A 108 -27.76 9.34 11.06
N LYS A 109 -28.70 9.20 10.09
CA LYS A 109 -28.53 8.24 8.99
C LYS A 109 -27.32 8.60 8.10
N LEU A 110 -27.05 9.88 7.87
CA LEU A 110 -25.85 10.34 7.17
C LEU A 110 -24.57 9.97 7.94
N TYR A 111 -24.55 10.21 9.27
CA TYR A 111 -23.45 9.81 10.14
C TYR A 111 -23.21 8.29 10.08
N GLU A 112 -24.27 7.49 10.25
CA GLU A 112 -24.18 6.03 10.17
C GLU A 112 -23.68 5.58 8.79
N SER A 113 -24.15 6.21 7.70
CA SER A 113 -23.69 5.90 6.34
C SER A 113 -22.20 6.16 6.16
N TYR A 114 -21.69 7.26 6.69
CA TYR A 114 -20.24 7.54 6.67
C TYR A 114 -19.45 6.52 7.48
N ILE A 115 -19.92 6.16 8.69
CA ILE A 115 -19.26 5.15 9.54
C ILE A 115 -19.20 3.80 8.80
N TYR A 116 -20.33 3.33 8.26
CA TYR A 116 -20.39 2.06 7.53
C TYR A 116 -19.61 2.09 6.19
N ALA A 117 -19.43 3.28 5.60
CA ALA A 117 -18.57 3.47 4.43
C ALA A 117 -17.07 3.58 4.78
N GLY A 118 -16.69 3.55 6.07
CA GLY A 118 -15.29 3.74 6.52
C GLY A 118 -14.78 5.17 6.38
N ARG A 119 -15.68 6.17 6.39
CA ARG A 119 -15.39 7.61 6.26
C ARG A 119 -15.55 8.31 7.61
N GLU A 120 -14.74 7.89 8.58
CA GLU A 120 -14.83 8.33 9.98
C GLU A 120 -14.69 9.85 10.15
N GLU A 121 -13.79 10.48 9.40
CA GLU A 121 -13.55 11.92 9.50
C GLU A 121 -14.76 12.72 8.98
N ASP A 122 -15.41 12.29 7.88
CA ASP A 122 -16.64 12.90 7.39
C ASP A 122 -17.81 12.68 8.38
N ALA A 123 -17.90 11.47 8.96
CA ALA A 123 -18.89 11.16 10.00
C ALA A 123 -18.77 12.11 11.19
N ASN A 124 -17.55 12.37 11.66
CA ASN A 124 -17.30 13.26 12.78
C ASN A 124 -17.72 14.71 12.48
N VAL A 125 -17.53 15.20 11.26
CA VAL A 125 -18.04 16.54 10.88
C VAL A 125 -19.54 16.62 11.09
N VAL A 126 -20.31 15.63 10.61
CA VAL A 126 -21.77 15.58 10.73
C VAL A 126 -22.20 15.40 12.19
N LEU A 127 -21.49 14.59 12.97
CA LEU A 127 -21.76 14.36 14.39
C LEU A 127 -21.76 15.66 15.19
N TYR A 128 -20.77 16.53 14.94
CA TYR A 128 -20.66 17.82 15.62
C TYR A 128 -21.75 18.84 15.25
N GLU A 129 -22.41 18.65 14.11
CA GLU A 129 -23.58 19.45 13.72
C GLU A 129 -24.88 19.01 14.38
N MET A 130 -24.88 17.87 15.08
CA MET A 130 -26.03 17.38 15.82
C MET A 130 -26.18 18.05 17.19
N THR A 131 -27.40 18.01 17.74
CA THR A 131 -27.65 18.44 19.12
C THR A 131 -26.90 17.53 20.12
N GLU A 132 -26.52 18.07 21.25
CA GLU A 132 -25.77 17.35 22.28
C GLU A 132 -26.48 16.08 22.76
N ASN A 133 -27.81 16.12 22.91
CA ASN A 133 -28.62 14.96 23.30
C ASN A 133 -28.58 13.81 22.26
N ARG A 134 -28.47 14.10 20.99
CA ARG A 134 -28.30 13.07 19.95
C ARG A 134 -26.85 12.58 19.89
N ARG A 135 -25.91 13.50 19.95
CA ARG A 135 -24.49 13.21 19.91
C ARG A 135 -24.05 12.29 21.06
N SER A 136 -24.58 12.48 22.27
CA SER A 136 -24.26 11.64 23.43
C SER A 136 -24.76 10.18 23.31
N LYS A 137 -25.76 9.93 22.46
CA LYS A 137 -26.27 8.57 22.17
C LYS A 137 -25.49 7.82 21.09
N LEU A 138 -24.81 8.57 20.22
CA LEU A 138 -23.95 8.05 19.18
C LEU A 138 -22.55 8.06 19.80
N ARG A 139 -21.90 6.90 19.95
CA ARG A 139 -20.53 6.83 20.51
C ARG A 139 -19.65 7.86 19.78
N PRO A 140 -19.23 8.96 20.42
CA PRO A 140 -18.35 9.90 19.76
C PRO A 140 -16.96 9.35 19.74
N LEU A 141 -16.40 9.09 18.56
CA LEU A 141 -15.00 8.76 18.33
C LEU A 141 -14.06 9.88 18.85
N VAL A 142 -14.60 11.07 19.11
CA VAL A 142 -13.82 12.28 19.41
C VAL A 142 -13.51 12.49 20.89
N ASN A 143 -14.10 11.73 21.78
CA ASN A 143 -13.87 11.95 23.23
C ASN A 143 -12.69 11.16 23.80
N ASN A 144 -12.06 10.33 23.00
CA ASN A 144 -10.89 9.58 23.41
C ASN A 144 -9.64 10.27 22.87
N PHE A 145 -8.74 10.66 23.76
CA PHE A 145 -7.44 11.22 23.38
C PHE A 145 -6.66 10.26 22.46
N ILE A 146 -6.79 8.95 22.70
CA ILE A 146 -6.32 7.88 21.81
C ILE A 146 -7.54 7.24 21.19
N ASN A 147 -7.60 7.24 19.85
CA ASN A 147 -8.70 6.68 19.07
C ASN A 147 -8.47 5.20 18.75
N ASP A 148 -7.24 4.87 18.40
CA ASP A 148 -6.83 3.50 18.11
C ASP A 148 -5.36 3.27 18.51
N ALA A 149 -5.04 2.01 18.79
CA ALA A 149 -3.67 1.56 19.01
C ALA A 149 -3.44 0.25 18.28
N SER A 150 -2.25 0.06 17.72
CA SER A 150 -1.87 -1.15 16.99
C SER A 150 -0.48 -1.63 17.37
N PHE A 151 -0.30 -2.94 17.27
CA PHE A 151 0.98 -3.61 17.45
C PHE A 151 1.12 -4.70 16.40
N ASP A 152 2.18 -4.64 15.59
CA ASP A 152 2.51 -5.66 14.61
C ASP A 152 3.92 -6.20 14.92
N ILE A 153 4.11 -7.52 14.79
CA ILE A 153 5.40 -8.19 14.96
C ILE A 153 5.60 -9.19 13.83
N GLY A 154 6.80 -9.27 13.28
CA GLY A 154 7.05 -10.16 12.18
C GLY A 154 8.51 -10.55 12.02
N SER A 155 8.70 -11.59 11.24
CA SER A 155 10.00 -12.11 10.84
C SER A 155 10.02 -12.35 9.34
N SER A 156 11.18 -12.14 8.76
CA SER A 156 11.44 -12.41 7.35
C SER A 156 12.59 -13.35 7.20
N PHE A 157 12.57 -14.14 6.15
CA PHE A 157 13.61 -15.10 5.81
C PHE A 157 13.92 -15.01 4.31
N SER A 158 15.19 -15.27 3.99
CA SER A 158 15.72 -15.18 2.64
C SER A 158 16.32 -16.51 2.20
N ASN A 159 16.19 -16.82 0.91
CA ASN A 159 16.92 -17.92 0.30
C ASN A 159 18.22 -17.48 -0.41
N ASP A 160 18.66 -16.24 -0.15
CA ASP A 160 19.86 -15.66 -0.77
C ASP A 160 21.10 -16.53 -0.60
N HIS A 161 21.30 -17.09 0.59
CA HIS A 161 22.44 -17.95 0.91
C HIS A 161 22.43 -19.32 0.21
N THR A 162 21.28 -19.77 -0.28
CA THR A 162 21.15 -21.07 -0.99
C THR A 162 21.17 -20.91 -2.50
N ASN A 163 20.60 -19.81 -3.02
CA ASN A 163 20.44 -19.59 -4.46
C ASN A 163 21.66 -18.91 -5.10
N ASN A 164 22.41 -18.14 -4.33
CA ASN A 164 23.49 -17.32 -4.85
C ASN A 164 24.80 -17.72 -4.20
N GLY A 165 25.31 -18.85 -4.58
CA GLY A 165 26.55 -19.44 -4.05
C GLY A 165 27.70 -18.46 -3.77
N SER A 166 28.80 -18.94 -3.32
CA SER A 166 30.01 -18.14 -3.08
C SER A 166 30.37 -17.31 -4.30
N LEU A 167 30.88 -16.11 -4.07
CA LEU A 167 31.67 -15.40 -5.07
C LEU A 167 32.68 -16.39 -5.67
N ASP A 168 32.59 -16.65 -6.95
CA ASP A 168 33.50 -17.50 -7.68
C ASP A 168 34.42 -16.58 -8.48
N LEU A 169 35.72 -16.57 -8.08
CA LEU A 169 36.80 -15.87 -8.76
C LEU A 169 37.78 -16.84 -9.35
N ASP A 170 37.35 -18.07 -9.62
CA ASP A 170 38.23 -19.17 -10.07
C ASP A 170 39.10 -18.75 -11.26
N GLY A 171 40.39 -18.90 -11.09
CA GLY A 171 41.42 -18.73 -12.10
C GLY A 171 41.89 -17.27 -12.33
N GLN A 172 41.53 -16.32 -11.48
CA GLN A 172 42.03 -14.94 -11.59
C GLN A 172 42.94 -14.59 -10.41
N ASP A 173 44.25 -14.54 -10.67
CA ASP A 173 45.24 -14.06 -9.69
C ASP A 173 44.96 -12.59 -9.31
N ASN A 174 45.00 -12.29 -8.01
CA ASN A 174 44.76 -10.94 -7.44
C ASN A 174 43.38 -10.33 -7.72
N ALA A 175 42.38 -11.13 -8.03
CA ALA A 175 41.02 -10.65 -8.15
C ALA A 175 40.41 -10.34 -6.76
N TYR A 176 39.61 -9.33 -6.72
CA TYR A 176 38.80 -8.96 -5.56
C TYR A 176 37.33 -9.16 -5.86
N GLY A 177 36.57 -9.63 -4.89
CA GLY A 177 35.10 -9.69 -5.01
C GLY A 177 34.41 -9.45 -3.67
N GLU A 178 33.26 -8.83 -3.72
CA GLU A 178 32.43 -8.63 -2.54
C GLU A 178 30.95 -8.74 -2.85
N GLN A 179 30.21 -9.24 -1.88
CA GLN A 179 28.74 -9.23 -1.86
C GLN A 179 28.22 -9.16 -0.43
N THR A 180 26.98 -8.74 -0.29
CA THR A 180 26.23 -8.86 0.95
C THR A 180 25.12 -9.87 0.77
N ILE A 181 25.00 -10.82 1.69
CA ILE A 181 23.94 -11.82 1.74
C ILE A 181 22.92 -11.37 2.76
N ASN A 182 21.66 -11.26 2.35
CA ASN A 182 20.53 -10.98 3.23
C ASN A 182 19.98 -12.32 3.76
N ARG A 183 20.08 -12.55 5.07
CA ARG A 183 19.60 -13.79 5.71
C ARG A 183 18.15 -13.67 6.19
N GLY A 184 17.74 -12.46 6.55
CA GLY A 184 16.41 -12.19 7.05
C GLY A 184 16.36 -10.98 7.97
N GLN A 185 15.20 -10.77 8.60
CA GLN A 185 15.02 -9.70 9.57
C GLN A 185 13.92 -10.04 10.57
N PHE A 186 13.99 -9.39 11.71
CA PHE A 186 12.91 -9.29 12.70
C PHE A 186 12.45 -7.86 12.76
N PHE A 187 11.15 -7.63 12.95
CA PHE A 187 10.62 -6.29 13.15
C PHE A 187 9.43 -6.29 14.10
N PHE A 188 9.22 -5.15 14.75
CA PHE A 188 7.95 -4.84 15.39
C PHE A 188 7.57 -3.39 15.10
N ASP A 189 6.27 -3.12 15.18
CA ASP A 189 5.66 -1.83 14.89
C ASP A 189 4.58 -1.51 15.93
N VAL A 190 4.60 -0.29 16.44
CA VAL A 190 3.58 0.24 17.35
C VAL A 190 2.96 1.47 16.72
N GLY A 191 1.64 1.47 16.57
CA GLY A 191 0.89 2.59 16.04
C GLY A 191 -0.10 3.15 17.03
N ILE A 192 -0.33 4.47 16.98
CA ILE A 192 -1.33 5.18 17.78
C ILE A 192 -2.04 6.18 16.88
N GLY A 193 -3.38 6.13 16.87
CA GLY A 193 -4.24 7.12 16.23
C GLY A 193 -4.85 8.06 17.27
N GLN A 194 -4.85 9.36 16.97
CA GLN A 194 -5.49 10.40 17.79
C GLN A 194 -6.44 11.22 16.94
N LEU A 195 -7.58 11.59 17.52
CA LEU A 195 -8.58 12.45 16.89
C LEU A 195 -8.81 13.71 17.73
N PRO A 196 -7.85 14.67 17.73
CA PRO A 196 -7.90 15.85 18.62
C PRO A 196 -9.11 16.74 18.34
N ILE A 197 -9.51 16.86 17.08
CA ILE A 197 -10.69 17.63 16.65
C ILE A 197 -11.39 16.93 15.49
N ARG A 198 -12.66 17.24 15.25
CA ARG A 198 -13.57 16.56 14.33
C ARG A 198 -13.09 16.37 12.89
N TRP A 199 -12.24 17.25 12.38
CA TRP A 199 -11.77 17.26 10.99
C TRP A 199 -10.26 16.96 10.87
N PHE A 200 -9.62 16.54 11.98
CA PHE A 200 -8.18 16.35 12.03
C PHE A 200 -7.81 15.10 12.83
N LYS A 201 -7.18 14.14 12.17
CA LYS A 201 -6.63 12.92 12.77
C LYS A 201 -5.12 12.93 12.69
N ILE A 202 -4.44 12.42 13.72
CA ILE A 202 -3.00 12.24 13.75
C ILE A 202 -2.71 10.75 13.92
N ASN A 203 -1.86 10.19 13.08
CA ASN A 203 -1.36 8.82 13.20
C ASN A 203 0.14 8.86 13.48
N TYR A 204 0.56 8.20 14.55
CA TYR A 204 1.96 8.00 14.91
C TYR A 204 2.30 6.53 14.74
N ALA A 205 3.55 6.26 14.37
CA ALA A 205 4.04 4.90 14.45
C ALA A 205 5.54 4.87 14.72
N PHE A 206 5.95 3.88 15.51
CA PHE A 206 7.33 3.52 15.72
C PHE A 206 7.57 2.11 15.24
N THR A 207 8.56 1.94 14.35
CA THR A 207 8.96 0.62 13.83
C THR A 207 10.42 0.38 14.22
N TYR A 208 10.71 -0.79 14.75
CA TYR A 208 12.08 -1.28 14.92
C TYR A 208 12.33 -2.44 13.97
N VAL A 209 13.46 -2.41 13.26
CA VAL A 209 13.88 -3.46 12.33
C VAL A 209 15.30 -3.89 12.69
N ASN A 210 15.54 -5.18 12.79
CA ASN A 210 16.85 -5.78 12.96
C ASN A 210 17.09 -6.77 11.83
N ARG A 211 18.04 -6.48 10.94
CA ARG A 211 18.39 -7.30 9.77
C ARG A 211 19.63 -8.13 10.07
N ASP A 212 19.60 -9.41 9.71
CA ASP A 212 20.71 -10.32 9.76
C ASP A 212 21.38 -10.40 8.38
N LEU A 213 22.62 -9.94 8.29
CA LEU A 213 23.37 -9.78 7.07
C LEU A 213 24.70 -10.52 7.18
N GLN A 214 25.26 -10.95 6.03
CA GLN A 214 26.61 -11.49 5.94
C GLN A 214 27.37 -10.78 4.83
N LYS A 215 28.47 -10.11 5.17
CA LYS A 215 29.44 -9.61 4.19
C LYS A 215 30.34 -10.76 3.76
N GLN A 216 30.48 -10.95 2.47
CA GLN A 216 31.45 -11.88 1.89
C GLN A 216 32.45 -11.08 1.08
N ILE A 217 33.73 -11.26 1.40
CA ILE A 217 34.85 -10.67 0.68
C ILE A 217 35.75 -11.84 0.22
N MET A 218 36.17 -11.80 -1.01
CA MET A 218 37.09 -12.76 -1.60
C MET A 218 38.30 -12.04 -2.19
N PHE A 219 39.46 -12.42 -1.79
CA PHE A 219 40.72 -11.84 -2.26
C PHE A 219 41.84 -12.89 -2.22
N ASN A 220 42.61 -13.06 -3.31
CA ASN A 220 43.66 -14.03 -3.45
C ASN A 220 43.23 -15.46 -3.08
N ASN A 221 42.05 -15.90 -3.48
CA ASN A 221 41.42 -17.18 -3.14
C ASN A 221 41.12 -17.38 -1.64
N GLU A 222 41.31 -16.35 -0.82
CA GLU A 222 40.86 -16.38 0.56
C GLU A 222 39.45 -15.80 0.65
N LYS A 223 38.53 -16.53 1.31
CA LYS A 223 37.17 -16.13 1.54
C LYS A 223 37.00 -15.68 2.99
N ILE A 224 36.56 -14.43 3.16
CA ILE A 224 36.28 -13.82 4.45
C ILE A 224 34.76 -13.65 4.57
N LEU A 225 34.21 -14.14 5.68
CA LEU A 225 32.80 -14.06 6.00
C LEU A 225 32.66 -13.27 7.30
N ASP A 226 31.84 -12.22 7.26
CA ASP A 226 31.51 -11.38 8.41
C ASP A 226 30.01 -11.33 8.59
N ASP A 227 29.51 -11.89 9.69
CA ASP A 227 28.11 -11.87 10.08
C ASP A 227 27.85 -10.61 10.92
N TYR A 228 26.97 -9.74 10.44
CA TYR A 228 26.65 -8.49 11.12
C TYR A 228 25.15 -8.20 11.15
N LYS A 229 24.79 -7.24 11.97
CA LYS A 229 23.38 -6.80 12.11
C LYS A 229 23.24 -5.32 11.76
N GLN A 230 22.21 -5.02 10.99
CA GLN A 230 21.75 -3.64 10.77
C GLN A 230 20.51 -3.41 11.61
N LYS A 231 20.58 -2.42 12.49
CA LYS A 231 19.46 -1.99 13.33
C LYS A 231 18.87 -0.69 12.79
N GLN A 232 17.53 -0.61 12.72
CA GLN A 232 16.84 0.59 12.31
C GLN A 232 15.72 0.95 13.30
N GLY A 233 15.69 2.21 13.72
CA GLY A 233 14.56 2.83 14.38
C GLY A 233 13.86 3.77 13.41
N ARG A 234 12.53 3.70 13.30
CA ARG A 234 11.73 4.48 12.36
C ARG A 234 10.60 5.18 13.08
N LEU A 235 10.43 6.48 12.83
CA LEU A 235 9.36 7.31 13.39
C LEU A 235 8.52 7.87 12.25
N PHE A 236 7.26 7.49 12.19
CA PHE A 236 6.30 7.95 11.19
C PHE A 236 5.20 8.79 11.83
N ASN A 237 4.85 9.91 11.18
CA ASN A 237 3.72 10.75 11.55
C ASN A 237 2.92 11.10 10.31
N GLU A 238 1.59 10.98 10.39
CA GLU A 238 0.67 11.40 9.35
C GLU A 238 -0.42 12.28 9.96
N PHE A 239 -0.72 13.38 9.29
CA PHE A 239 -1.77 14.31 9.66
C PHE A 239 -2.86 14.24 8.60
N ARG A 240 -4.09 13.89 8.97
CA ARG A 240 -5.23 13.81 8.05
C ARG A 240 -6.17 14.96 8.32
N PHE A 241 -6.47 15.74 7.28
CA PHE A 241 -7.38 16.87 7.33
C PHE A 241 -8.54 16.65 6.39
N VAL A 242 -9.77 16.92 6.86
CA VAL A 242 -10.99 16.97 6.05
C VAL A 242 -11.53 18.39 6.09
N PRO A 243 -10.96 19.32 5.29
CA PRO A 243 -11.35 20.73 5.31
C PRO A 243 -12.76 20.97 4.80
N VAL A 244 -13.22 20.14 3.88
CA VAL A 244 -14.58 20.10 3.34
C VAL A 244 -15.00 18.66 3.15
N ASN A 245 -16.29 18.37 3.17
CA ASN A 245 -16.81 17.02 3.01
C ASN A 245 -16.19 16.33 1.80
N SER A 246 -15.82 15.07 1.98
CA SER A 246 -15.27 14.21 0.93
C SER A 246 -13.86 14.54 0.46
N LEU A 247 -13.23 15.64 0.89
CA LEU A 247 -11.85 15.99 0.53
C LEU A 247 -10.90 15.70 1.70
N MET A 248 -9.93 14.83 1.49
CA MET A 248 -8.90 14.51 2.46
C MET A 248 -7.53 14.98 1.98
N ILE A 249 -6.80 15.66 2.87
CA ILE A 249 -5.42 16.12 2.66
C ILE A 249 -4.58 15.50 3.76
N SER A 250 -3.53 14.77 3.38
CA SER A 250 -2.69 14.02 4.33
C SER A 250 -1.20 14.29 4.11
N PRO A 251 -0.62 15.32 4.73
CA PRO A 251 0.84 15.42 4.87
C PRO A 251 1.38 14.38 5.83
N SER A 252 2.58 13.88 5.57
CA SER A 252 3.27 12.93 6.44
C SER A 252 4.77 13.15 6.46
N GLY A 253 5.41 12.69 7.53
CA GLY A 253 6.85 12.65 7.70
C GLY A 253 7.30 11.32 8.25
N HIS A 254 8.45 10.81 7.78
CA HIS A 254 9.05 9.59 8.26
C HIS A 254 10.55 9.82 8.47
N TYR A 255 11.04 9.59 9.67
CA TYR A 255 12.45 9.64 10.02
C TYR A 255 12.95 8.22 10.29
N ILE A 256 14.13 7.89 9.76
CA ILE A 256 14.74 6.56 9.86
C ILE A 256 16.19 6.75 10.30
N ASN A 257 16.52 6.20 11.45
CA ASN A 257 17.91 6.08 11.91
C ASN A 257 18.35 4.62 11.75
N SER A 258 19.50 4.41 11.15
CA SER A 258 20.07 3.06 10.98
C SER A 258 21.53 3.03 11.41
N GLU A 259 21.92 1.93 12.06
CA GLU A 259 23.30 1.66 12.47
C GLU A 259 23.71 0.24 12.15
N GLU A 260 24.95 0.08 11.70
CA GLU A 260 25.58 -1.19 11.43
C GLU A 260 27.10 -1.10 11.63
N THR A 261 27.75 -2.21 11.98
CA THR A 261 29.20 -2.34 11.94
C THR A 261 29.52 -3.47 10.99
N VAL A 262 30.24 -3.18 9.92
CA VAL A 262 30.55 -4.11 8.85
C VAL A 262 32.03 -4.04 8.49
N ILE A 263 32.60 -5.20 8.13
CA ILE A 263 33.96 -5.25 7.62
C ILE A 263 34.04 -4.57 6.26
N GLY A 264 34.97 -3.64 6.11
CA GLY A 264 35.29 -2.98 4.85
C GLY A 264 36.70 -3.36 4.39
N ALA A 265 36.90 -3.40 3.07
CA ALA A 265 38.20 -3.60 2.48
C ALA A 265 38.70 -2.29 1.84
N SER A 266 39.89 -1.83 2.24
CA SER A 266 40.58 -0.75 1.55
C SER A 266 41.77 -1.33 0.75
N PHE A 267 41.89 -0.84 -0.48
CA PHE A 267 42.94 -1.26 -1.40
C PHE A 267 44.13 -0.32 -1.28
N ASP A 268 45.29 -0.89 -0.94
CA ASP A 268 46.53 -0.16 -0.79
C ASP A 268 47.64 -0.74 -1.65
N SER A 269 48.66 0.04 -1.98
CA SER A 269 49.82 -0.40 -2.74
C SER A 269 51.12 0.03 -2.07
N VAL A 270 52.11 -0.85 -2.04
CA VAL A 270 53.48 -0.53 -1.60
C VAL A 270 54.44 -0.76 -2.76
N SER A 271 55.21 0.28 -3.06
CA SER A 271 56.30 0.16 -4.03
C SER A 271 57.57 -0.28 -3.33
N TYR A 272 58.20 -1.37 -3.81
CA TYR A 272 59.50 -1.80 -3.39
C TYR A 272 60.55 -1.40 -4.42
N ALA A 273 61.45 -0.51 -4.03
CA ALA A 273 62.63 -0.21 -4.84
C ALA A 273 63.64 -1.36 -4.71
N ASN A 274 63.83 -2.14 -5.76
CA ASN A 274 64.81 -3.22 -5.80
C ASN A 274 66.21 -2.61 -6.06
N LYS A 275 66.91 -2.23 -4.99
CA LYS A 275 68.26 -1.65 -5.04
C LYS A 275 69.40 -2.67 -5.13
N LEU A 276 69.18 -3.86 -5.62
CA LEU A 276 70.24 -4.81 -5.88
C LEU A 276 70.69 -4.73 -7.34
N HIS A 277 71.86 -4.13 -7.54
CA HIS A 277 72.62 -4.10 -8.81
C HIS A 277 72.02 -3.27 -10.00
N GLY A 278 71.62 -2.06 -9.79
CA GLY A 278 71.54 -1.04 -10.90
C GLY A 278 70.53 -1.25 -12.02
N PHE A 279 69.82 -2.36 -12.06
CA PHE A 279 68.81 -2.75 -13.07
C PHE A 279 67.55 -3.40 -12.47
N GLY A 280 67.13 -2.95 -11.33
CA GLY A 280 65.86 -3.46 -10.74
C GLY A 280 64.66 -2.62 -11.12
N LYS A 281 63.67 -3.22 -11.77
CA LYS A 281 62.34 -2.59 -11.91
C LYS A 281 61.69 -2.51 -10.52
N ASP A 282 61.12 -1.34 -10.18
CA ASP A 282 60.30 -1.20 -8.99
C ASP A 282 59.13 -2.16 -9.07
N SER A 283 58.96 -2.99 -8.08
CA SER A 283 57.80 -3.87 -7.97
C SER A 283 56.77 -3.22 -7.06
N ILE A 284 55.54 -3.12 -7.53
CA ILE A 284 54.43 -2.68 -6.71
C ILE A 284 53.68 -3.92 -6.23
N ARG A 285 53.51 -4.01 -4.94
CA ARG A 285 52.68 -5.04 -4.32
C ARG A 285 51.38 -4.40 -3.86
N TYR A 286 50.27 -4.95 -4.30
CA TYR A 286 48.95 -4.55 -3.88
C TYR A 286 48.52 -5.43 -2.72
N TYR A 287 47.82 -4.84 -1.75
CA TYR A 287 47.25 -5.55 -0.63
C TYR A 287 45.92 -4.90 -0.19
N TYR A 288 45.05 -5.74 0.37
CA TYR A 288 43.82 -5.25 0.99
C TYR A 288 44.00 -5.18 2.50
N THR A 289 43.55 -4.06 3.08
CA THR A 289 43.47 -3.91 4.53
C THR A 289 42.02 -4.01 4.92
N LEU A 290 41.69 -4.92 5.84
CA LEU A 290 40.37 -5.11 6.38
C LEU A 290 40.21 -4.28 7.64
N LYS A 291 39.10 -3.58 7.77
CA LYS A 291 38.79 -2.76 8.93
C LYS A 291 37.29 -2.77 9.20
N ASP A 292 36.94 -2.98 10.47
CA ASP A 292 35.57 -2.78 10.92
C ASP A 292 35.17 -1.29 10.81
N THR A 293 34.08 -1.03 10.15
CA THR A 293 33.55 0.32 9.92
C THR A 293 32.17 0.41 10.52
N ALA A 294 32.01 1.29 11.51
CA ALA A 294 30.71 1.65 12.04
C ALA A 294 30.05 2.66 11.10
N ILE A 295 28.88 2.32 10.60
CA ILE A 295 28.09 3.16 9.69
C ILE A 295 26.82 3.58 10.42
N LYS A 296 26.57 4.89 10.47
CA LYS A 296 25.30 5.47 10.94
C LYS A 296 24.72 6.29 9.81
N LYS A 297 23.40 6.14 9.60
CA LYS A 297 22.66 6.86 8.56
C LYS A 297 21.37 7.40 9.11
N ASP A 298 21.07 8.61 8.71
CA ASP A 298 19.79 9.28 8.97
C ASP A 298 19.09 9.52 7.63
N ASP A 299 17.95 8.91 7.47
CA ASP A 299 17.12 8.99 6.28
C ASP A 299 15.80 9.68 6.63
N PHE A 300 15.18 10.36 5.67
CA PHE A 300 13.87 10.98 5.88
C PHE A 300 12.99 10.95 4.64
N ILE A 301 11.68 11.00 4.86
CA ILE A 301 10.65 11.11 3.83
C ILE A 301 9.66 12.18 4.24
N LEU A 302 9.29 13.04 3.31
CA LEU A 302 8.17 13.98 3.41
C LEU A 302 7.20 13.67 2.30
N SER A 303 5.93 13.49 2.62
CA SER A 303 4.89 13.15 1.64
C SER A 303 3.65 14.00 1.84
N LEU A 304 2.90 14.15 0.76
CA LEU A 304 1.60 14.78 0.75
C LEU A 304 0.68 13.98 -0.16
N SER A 305 -0.50 13.62 0.32
CA SER A 305 -1.55 13.05 -0.50
C SER A 305 -2.83 13.86 -0.39
N VAL A 306 -3.57 13.92 -1.50
CA VAL A 306 -4.88 14.56 -1.59
C VAL A 306 -5.81 13.59 -2.29
N SER A 307 -6.96 13.30 -1.69
CA SER A 307 -7.99 12.45 -2.30
C SER A 307 -9.38 13.01 -2.07
N LYS A 308 -10.31 12.64 -2.96
CA LYS A 308 -11.70 13.10 -2.90
C LYS A 308 -12.66 11.96 -3.16
N TRP A 309 -13.65 11.82 -2.31
CA TRP A 309 -14.73 10.88 -2.53
C TRP A 309 -15.71 11.38 -3.58
N ILE A 310 -16.02 10.55 -4.56
CA ILE A 310 -17.01 10.78 -5.62
C ILE A 310 -17.82 9.50 -5.75
N SER A 311 -18.96 9.41 -5.04
CA SER A 311 -19.74 8.16 -4.92
C SER A 311 -18.83 7.00 -4.47
N VAL A 312 -18.80 5.91 -5.22
CA VAL A 312 -18.00 4.70 -4.95
C VAL A 312 -16.51 4.85 -5.31
N PHE A 313 -16.08 6.00 -5.81
CA PHE A 313 -14.71 6.26 -6.25
C PHE A 313 -13.99 7.18 -5.27
N ASN A 314 -12.72 6.90 -5.01
CA ASN A 314 -11.83 7.79 -4.28
C ASN A 314 -10.54 7.99 -5.09
N PRO A 315 -10.53 8.87 -6.11
CA PRO A 315 -9.32 9.27 -6.80
C PRO A 315 -8.41 10.09 -5.89
N GLY A 316 -7.10 9.95 -6.09
CA GLY A 316 -6.09 10.67 -5.33
C GLY A 316 -4.85 11.00 -6.13
N ILE A 317 -4.15 12.02 -5.68
CA ILE A 317 -2.81 12.39 -6.14
C ILE A 317 -1.88 12.44 -4.94
N SER A 318 -0.65 12.02 -5.12
CA SER A 318 0.37 12.06 -4.07
C SER A 318 1.70 12.55 -4.60
N GLY A 319 2.48 13.16 -3.73
CA GLY A 319 3.86 13.53 -3.99
C GLY A 319 4.72 13.23 -2.77
N SER A 320 5.97 12.81 -2.97
CA SER A 320 6.93 12.70 -1.89
C SER A 320 8.32 13.13 -2.32
N PHE A 321 9.06 13.60 -1.34
CA PHE A 321 10.48 13.89 -1.41
C PHE A 321 11.17 13.10 -0.30
N SER A 322 12.26 12.41 -0.62
CA SER A 322 12.99 11.61 0.37
C SER A 322 14.50 11.69 0.15
N TYR A 323 15.21 11.40 1.23
CA TYR A 323 16.64 11.15 1.24
C TYR A 323 16.86 9.79 1.87
N LEU A 324 17.16 8.79 1.05
CA LEU A 324 17.32 7.39 1.47
C LEU A 324 18.64 6.85 0.97
N ASN A 325 19.39 6.20 1.85
CA ASN A 325 20.69 5.61 1.52
C ASN A 325 21.65 6.59 0.82
N GLY A 326 21.70 7.85 1.30
CA GLY A 326 22.63 8.86 0.76
C GLY A 326 22.23 9.47 -0.58
N THR A 327 21.02 9.23 -1.07
CA THR A 327 20.53 9.76 -2.34
C THR A 327 19.17 10.45 -2.19
N HIS A 328 18.91 11.42 -3.07
CA HIS A 328 17.62 12.09 -3.12
C HIS A 328 16.67 11.38 -4.09
N GLN A 329 15.40 11.28 -3.68
CA GLN A 329 14.33 10.76 -4.50
C GLN A 329 13.15 11.73 -4.50
N SER A 330 12.40 11.71 -5.61
CA SER A 330 11.09 12.35 -5.71
C SER A 330 10.08 11.41 -6.35
N GLN A 331 8.82 11.49 -5.93
CA GLN A 331 7.74 10.66 -6.41
C GLN A 331 6.51 11.52 -6.70
N ILE A 332 5.79 11.17 -7.77
CA ILE A 332 4.45 11.68 -8.07
C ILE A 332 3.59 10.48 -8.39
N GLY A 333 2.46 10.34 -7.70
CA GLY A 333 1.55 9.21 -7.83
C GLY A 333 0.12 9.63 -8.14
N LEU A 334 -0.56 8.80 -8.94
CA LEU A 334 -2.00 8.86 -9.16
C LEU A 334 -2.63 7.58 -8.65
N SER A 335 -3.66 7.71 -7.83
CA SER A 335 -4.35 6.57 -7.23
C SER A 335 -5.85 6.64 -7.44
N ILE A 336 -6.49 5.48 -7.39
CA ILE A 336 -7.93 5.36 -7.34
C ILE A 336 -8.31 4.18 -6.46
N LYS A 337 -9.23 4.39 -5.52
CA LYS A 337 -9.89 3.32 -4.78
C LYS A 337 -11.35 3.24 -5.21
N VAL A 338 -11.83 2.03 -5.47
CA VAL A 338 -13.18 1.77 -6.00
C VAL A 338 -13.88 0.78 -5.08
N TYR A 339 -15.16 1.01 -4.82
CA TYR A 339 -16.03 0.14 -4.03
C TYR A 339 -17.19 -0.40 -4.89
N PRO A 340 -16.97 -1.48 -5.66
CA PRO A 340 -17.91 -1.94 -6.69
C PRO A 340 -19.30 -2.33 -6.17
N LEU A 341 -19.41 -2.65 -4.88
CA LEU A 341 -20.66 -3.05 -4.24
C LEU A 341 -21.36 -1.89 -3.51
N SER A 342 -20.88 -0.64 -3.71
CA SER A 342 -21.36 0.55 -2.96
C SER A 342 -21.27 0.42 -1.43
N ASN A 343 -20.41 -0.49 -0.95
CA ASN A 343 -20.09 -0.69 0.47
C ASN A 343 -18.62 -1.13 0.60
N PRO A 344 -18.05 -1.16 1.81
CA PRO A 344 -16.65 -1.54 2.01
C PRO A 344 -16.35 -3.04 1.83
N TYR A 345 -17.35 -3.88 1.58
CA TYR A 345 -17.20 -5.34 1.55
C TYR A 345 -16.34 -5.85 0.38
N LEU A 346 -16.16 -5.04 -0.64
CA LEU A 346 -15.17 -5.24 -1.69
C LEU A 346 -14.55 -3.90 -2.05
N SER A 347 -13.25 -3.80 -2.00
CA SER A 347 -12.52 -2.63 -2.47
C SER A 347 -11.36 -3.02 -3.39
N ILE A 348 -11.10 -2.18 -4.38
CA ILE A 348 -9.99 -2.31 -5.31
C ILE A 348 -9.22 -0.99 -5.29
N PHE A 349 -7.92 -1.05 -5.01
CA PHE A 349 -7.05 0.12 -5.01
C PHE A 349 -5.95 -0.07 -6.05
N SER A 350 -5.76 0.94 -6.89
CA SER A 350 -4.70 1.01 -7.90
C SER A 350 -3.91 2.29 -7.72
N ASN A 351 -2.59 2.21 -7.78
CA ASN A 351 -1.69 3.35 -7.67
C ASN A 351 -0.56 3.23 -8.68
N ALA A 352 -0.33 4.28 -9.45
CA ALA A 352 0.76 4.40 -10.40
C ALA A 352 1.66 5.58 -10.00
N VAL A 353 2.94 5.30 -9.78
CA VAL A 353 3.92 6.27 -9.28
C VAL A 353 5.09 6.40 -10.24
N ILE A 354 5.41 7.62 -10.62
CA ILE A 354 6.68 7.97 -11.26
C ILE A 354 7.67 8.26 -10.13
N HIS A 355 8.68 7.42 -10.01
CA HIS A 355 9.77 7.51 -9.04
C HIS A 355 11.06 7.94 -9.72
N ASN A 356 11.63 9.05 -9.26
CA ASN A 356 12.87 9.62 -9.80
C ASN A 356 13.99 9.47 -8.76
N GLN A 357 15.13 8.92 -9.20
CA GLN A 357 16.35 8.83 -8.42
C GLN A 357 17.55 8.96 -9.37
N ASN A 358 18.52 9.81 -9.03
CA ASN A 358 19.76 10.00 -9.83
C ASN A 358 19.49 10.24 -11.32
N SER A 359 18.50 11.11 -11.64
CA SER A 359 18.06 11.42 -13.01
C SER A 359 17.46 10.26 -13.81
N VAL A 360 17.16 9.15 -13.13
CA VAL A 360 16.46 8.00 -13.71
C VAL A 360 15.03 7.96 -13.19
N SER A 361 14.07 7.89 -14.12
CA SER A 361 12.65 7.77 -13.82
C SER A 361 12.20 6.33 -14.01
N ASN A 362 11.48 5.78 -13.03
CA ASN A 362 10.87 4.46 -13.08
C ASN A 362 9.37 4.56 -12.81
N LEU A 363 8.57 3.79 -13.52
CA LEU A 363 7.16 3.62 -13.21
C LEU A 363 7.01 2.44 -12.25
N ILE A 364 6.33 2.69 -11.13
CA ILE A 364 5.98 1.67 -10.13
C ILE A 364 4.46 1.62 -10.05
N PHE A 365 3.92 0.41 -10.06
CA PHE A 365 2.47 0.17 -10.02
C PHE A 365 2.12 -0.74 -8.85
N THR A 366 1.17 -0.29 -8.02
CA THR A 366 0.63 -1.06 -6.89
C THR A 366 -0.84 -1.36 -7.11
N GLN A 367 -1.22 -2.61 -6.89
CA GLN A 367 -2.59 -3.09 -6.93
C GLN A 367 -2.92 -3.78 -5.61
N THR A 368 -4.08 -3.42 -5.03
CA THR A 368 -4.63 -4.08 -3.84
C THR A 368 -6.09 -4.40 -4.08
N ALA A 369 -6.54 -5.54 -3.60
CA ALA A 369 -7.94 -5.92 -3.56
C ALA A 369 -8.26 -6.49 -2.18
N GLU A 370 -9.30 -5.98 -1.54
CA GLU A 370 -9.76 -6.42 -0.23
C GLU A 370 -11.22 -6.84 -0.31
N GLY A 371 -11.56 -7.98 0.30
CA GLY A 371 -12.92 -8.50 0.32
C GLY A 371 -13.32 -9.09 1.67
N ARG A 372 -14.59 -8.92 2.05
CA ARG A 372 -15.20 -9.53 3.23
C ARG A 372 -15.60 -10.96 2.89
N ILE A 373 -15.02 -11.94 3.56
CA ILE A 373 -15.31 -13.39 3.38
C ILE A 373 -16.50 -13.81 4.24
N THR A 374 -16.50 -13.37 5.50
CA THR A 374 -17.64 -13.53 6.44
C THR A 374 -17.86 -12.21 7.17
N GLU A 375 -18.85 -12.12 8.04
CA GLU A 375 -19.14 -10.91 8.82
C GLU A 375 -17.89 -10.34 9.54
N ASN A 376 -17.02 -11.22 10.01
CA ASN A 376 -15.86 -10.87 10.82
C ASN A 376 -14.51 -11.12 10.12
N LEU A 377 -14.50 -11.80 8.96
CA LEU A 377 -13.28 -12.23 8.30
C LEU A 377 -13.09 -11.51 6.96
N TRP A 378 -11.92 -10.92 6.77
CA TRP A 378 -11.53 -10.18 5.58
C TRP A 378 -10.24 -10.74 5.00
N LEU A 379 -10.14 -10.70 3.69
CA LEU A 379 -8.94 -11.07 2.95
C LEU A 379 -8.54 -9.90 2.07
N GLU A 380 -7.27 -9.51 2.16
CA GLU A 380 -6.63 -8.56 1.26
C GLU A 380 -5.51 -9.25 0.50
N GLY A 381 -5.40 -8.97 -0.80
CA GLY A 381 -4.25 -9.33 -1.62
C GLY A 381 -3.63 -8.07 -2.21
N PHE A 382 -2.31 -8.01 -2.29
CA PHE A 382 -1.59 -6.87 -2.83
C PHE A 382 -0.37 -7.27 -3.65
N ALA A 383 -0.02 -6.43 -4.63
CA ALA A 383 1.20 -6.57 -5.41
C ALA A 383 1.71 -5.20 -5.87
N THR A 384 3.04 -5.01 -5.81
CA THR A 384 3.74 -3.83 -6.31
C THR A 384 4.80 -4.27 -7.31
N PHE A 385 4.78 -3.68 -8.49
CA PHE A 385 5.62 -4.01 -9.64
C PHE A 385 6.50 -2.82 -10.02
N GLY A 386 7.74 -3.09 -10.41
CA GLY A 386 8.66 -2.07 -10.91
C GLY A 386 10.05 -2.20 -10.32
N LYS A 387 10.92 -1.23 -10.60
CA LYS A 387 12.25 -1.14 -9.98
C LYS A 387 12.12 -0.40 -8.65
N ILE A 388 11.85 -1.16 -7.60
CA ILE A 388 11.57 -0.66 -6.26
C ILE A 388 12.89 -0.60 -5.48
N SER A 389 13.49 0.57 -5.39
CA SER A 389 14.71 0.84 -4.62
C SER A 389 14.65 2.27 -4.09
N ASN A 390 14.92 2.45 -2.81
CA ASN A 390 14.76 3.74 -2.12
C ASN A 390 13.39 4.39 -2.39
N TYR A 391 12.36 3.58 -2.25
CA TYR A 391 10.98 3.90 -2.60
C TYR A 391 10.09 3.89 -1.36
N ASN A 392 9.02 4.66 -1.38
CA ASN A 392 8.04 4.66 -0.31
C ASN A 392 6.61 4.54 -0.85
N GLU A 393 5.76 3.87 -0.08
CA GLU A 393 4.33 3.66 -0.34
C GLU A 393 3.47 4.14 0.82
N GLN A 394 2.15 4.17 0.60
CA GLN A 394 1.16 4.54 1.61
C GLN A 394 1.52 5.84 2.32
N ASN A 395 1.74 6.90 1.51
CA ASN A 395 2.09 8.23 2.01
C ASN A 395 3.36 8.24 2.90
N GLY A 396 4.35 7.42 2.54
CA GLY A 396 5.62 7.32 3.27
C GLY A 396 5.64 6.32 4.43
N ARG A 397 4.55 5.58 4.70
CA ARG A 397 4.46 4.62 5.82
C ARG A 397 5.30 3.36 5.58
N ILE A 398 5.26 2.82 4.36
CA ILE A 398 6.06 1.66 3.95
C ILE A 398 7.29 2.17 3.21
N VAL A 399 8.47 1.68 3.60
CA VAL A 399 9.76 2.14 3.05
C VAL A 399 10.60 0.98 2.59
N TYR A 400 11.01 1.04 1.34
CA TYR A 400 11.95 0.12 0.69
C TYR A 400 13.34 0.78 0.64
N ASN A 401 14.05 0.77 1.76
CA ASN A 401 15.41 1.30 1.90
C ASN A 401 16.48 0.20 2.00
N ASP A 402 16.17 -0.98 1.50
CA ASP A 402 17.14 -2.05 1.34
C ASP A 402 18.12 -1.70 0.20
N PRO A 403 19.42 -2.01 0.31
CA PRO A 403 20.37 -1.81 -0.78
C PRO A 403 20.02 -2.60 -2.04
N ASP A 404 19.35 -3.74 -1.87
CA ASP A 404 18.95 -4.61 -2.97
C ASP A 404 17.66 -4.11 -3.61
N MET A 405 17.61 -4.20 -4.94
CA MET A 405 16.45 -3.78 -5.70
C MET A 405 15.34 -4.83 -5.63
N THR A 406 14.15 -4.44 -5.20
CA THR A 406 12.95 -5.27 -5.29
C THR A 406 12.31 -5.11 -6.67
N LYS A 407 12.09 -6.20 -7.39
CA LYS A 407 11.40 -6.23 -8.70
C LYS A 407 9.89 -6.40 -8.56
N LEU A 408 9.51 -7.21 -7.59
CA LEU A 408 8.12 -7.54 -7.28
C LEU A 408 7.98 -7.69 -5.77
N SER A 409 6.98 -7.03 -5.20
CA SER A 409 6.50 -7.24 -3.85
C SER A 409 5.05 -7.69 -3.92
N TYR A 410 4.67 -8.77 -3.22
CA TYR A 410 3.31 -9.29 -3.21
C TYR A 410 2.98 -9.87 -1.85
N GLY A 411 1.69 -10.04 -1.58
CA GLY A 411 1.29 -10.67 -0.32
C GLY A 411 -0.21 -10.77 -0.15
N ALA A 412 -0.57 -11.31 1.00
CA ALA A 412 -1.95 -11.40 1.46
C ALA A 412 -2.04 -11.11 2.96
N MET A 413 -3.14 -10.51 3.37
CA MET A 413 -3.47 -10.24 4.76
C MET A 413 -4.84 -10.83 5.07
N LEU A 414 -4.90 -11.67 6.10
CA LEU A 414 -6.13 -12.12 6.70
C LEU A 414 -6.40 -11.28 7.94
N ARG A 415 -7.60 -10.69 8.03
CA ARG A 415 -8.02 -9.82 9.12
C ARG A 415 -9.30 -10.34 9.75
N TYR A 416 -9.29 -10.55 11.07
CA TYR A 416 -10.45 -10.96 11.85
C TYR A 416 -10.85 -9.86 12.84
N VAL A 417 -12.10 -9.42 12.76
CA VAL A 417 -12.66 -8.35 13.60
C VAL A 417 -13.47 -9.00 14.73
N PHE A 418 -13.03 -8.79 15.96
CA PHE A 418 -13.73 -9.29 17.16
C PHE A 418 -14.84 -8.33 17.60
N PRO A 419 -15.88 -8.81 18.28
CA PRO A 419 -16.99 -7.98 18.75
C PRO A 419 -16.61 -6.89 19.76
N PHE A 420 -15.44 -7.01 20.41
CA PHE A 420 -14.95 -6.10 21.45
C PHE A 420 -13.93 -5.06 20.92
N ASN A 421 -14.17 -4.53 19.73
CA ASN A 421 -13.36 -3.49 19.08
C ASN A 421 -11.89 -3.87 18.86
N MET A 422 -11.57 -5.15 18.80
CA MET A 422 -10.24 -5.64 18.52
C MET A 422 -10.18 -6.27 17.13
N THR A 423 -9.09 -6.06 16.44
CA THR A 423 -8.81 -6.66 15.12
C THR A 423 -7.48 -7.39 15.17
N ALA A 424 -7.48 -8.68 14.80
CA ALA A 424 -6.26 -9.45 14.59
C ALA A 424 -5.92 -9.52 13.10
N LYS A 425 -4.62 -9.50 12.77
CA LYS A 425 -4.10 -9.60 11.41
C LYS A 425 -3.05 -10.70 11.31
N LEU A 426 -3.10 -11.47 10.24
CA LEU A 426 -2.02 -12.36 9.79
C LEU A 426 -1.61 -11.91 8.39
N ILE A 427 -0.35 -11.58 8.22
CA ILE A 427 0.19 -11.04 6.97
C ILE A 427 1.29 -11.97 6.46
N TYR A 428 1.19 -12.36 5.20
CA TYR A 428 2.27 -12.96 4.44
C TYR A 428 2.68 -12.03 3.33
N SER A 429 3.99 -11.80 3.13
CA SER A 429 4.50 -11.08 1.98
C SER A 429 5.74 -11.74 1.42
N GLY A 430 5.89 -11.68 0.10
CA GLY A 430 7.04 -12.16 -0.63
C GLY A 430 7.60 -11.06 -1.52
N GLN A 431 8.92 -11.05 -1.69
CA GLN A 431 9.62 -10.12 -2.57
C GLN A 431 10.61 -10.89 -3.44
N SER A 432 10.62 -10.59 -4.74
CA SER A 432 11.71 -10.95 -5.63
C SER A 432 12.71 -9.80 -5.65
N ARG A 433 13.93 -10.08 -5.20
CA ARG A 433 14.98 -9.09 -5.07
C ARG A 433 16.16 -9.39 -5.96
N GLU A 434 16.88 -8.36 -6.37
CA GLU A 434 18.12 -8.43 -7.11
C GLU A 434 19.22 -7.73 -6.32
N LYS A 435 20.26 -8.49 -5.96
CA LYS A 435 21.46 -7.96 -5.33
C LYS A 435 22.56 -7.74 -6.35
N LYS A 436 23.50 -6.85 -6.00
CA LYS A 436 24.71 -6.58 -6.78
C LYS A 436 25.90 -7.29 -6.15
N MET A 437 26.68 -7.94 -7.00
CA MET A 437 28.00 -8.47 -6.68
C MET A 437 29.03 -7.64 -7.41
N ILE A 438 30.07 -7.22 -6.72
CA ILE A 438 31.15 -6.40 -7.27
C ILE A 438 32.39 -7.30 -7.39
N THR A 439 33.03 -7.32 -8.56
CA THR A 439 34.30 -8.00 -8.79
C THR A 439 35.27 -7.06 -9.47
N ASP A 440 36.49 -6.98 -8.97
CA ASP A 440 37.59 -6.25 -9.59
C ASP A 440 38.59 -7.30 -10.12
N ALA A 441 38.69 -7.40 -11.46
CA ALA A 441 39.56 -8.37 -12.13
C ALA A 441 40.66 -7.63 -12.90
N ILE A 442 41.82 -8.24 -13.02
CA ILE A 442 42.92 -7.71 -13.83
C ILE A 442 42.55 -7.83 -15.31
N SER A 443 42.37 -6.67 -15.96
CA SER A 443 42.05 -6.58 -17.40
C SER A 443 43.26 -6.40 -18.30
N GLY A 444 44.44 -6.15 -17.73
CA GLY A 444 45.67 -5.94 -18.46
C GLY A 444 46.78 -5.37 -17.59
N TYR A 445 47.88 -4.99 -18.22
CA TYR A 445 49.03 -4.37 -17.56
C TYR A 445 49.40 -3.09 -18.31
N GLN A 446 49.56 -2.00 -17.60
CA GLN A 446 50.09 -0.75 -18.13
C GLN A 446 51.38 -0.39 -17.37
N ASN A 447 52.50 -0.23 -18.08
CA ASN A 447 53.83 -0.02 -17.46
C ASN A 447 54.20 -1.10 -16.41
N ASN A 448 53.84 -2.34 -16.67
CA ASN A 448 53.98 -3.51 -15.75
C ASN A 448 53.12 -3.43 -14.48
N LEU A 449 52.14 -2.49 -14.40
CA LEU A 449 51.18 -2.41 -13.31
C LEU A 449 49.88 -3.05 -13.74
N PRO A 450 49.23 -3.87 -12.90
CA PRO A 450 47.94 -4.43 -13.23
C PRO A 450 46.88 -3.33 -13.31
N VAL A 451 46.09 -3.39 -14.36
CA VAL A 451 44.92 -2.54 -14.54
C VAL A 451 43.69 -3.34 -14.14
N TYR A 452 42.97 -2.86 -13.13
CA TYR A 452 41.76 -3.52 -12.64
C TYR A 452 40.54 -2.96 -13.36
N THR A 453 39.64 -3.82 -13.76
CA THR A 453 38.33 -3.45 -14.28
C THR A 453 37.27 -3.95 -13.33
N ARG A 454 36.44 -3.01 -12.84
CA ARG A 454 35.28 -3.30 -11.99
C ARG A 454 34.15 -3.84 -12.84
N GLN A 455 33.66 -5.00 -12.49
CA GLN A 455 32.46 -5.61 -13.04
C GLN A 455 31.38 -5.67 -11.96
N THR A 456 30.15 -5.46 -12.35
CA THR A 456 28.99 -5.62 -11.47
C THR A 456 28.09 -6.68 -12.09
N THR A 457 27.92 -7.78 -11.40
CA THR A 457 26.96 -8.83 -11.74
C THR A 457 25.77 -8.76 -10.80
N THR A 458 24.63 -9.30 -11.22
CA THR A 458 23.43 -9.33 -10.39
C THR A 458 22.97 -10.75 -10.17
N ALA A 459 22.39 -10.99 -9.00
CA ALA A 459 21.79 -12.28 -8.65
C ALA A 459 20.41 -12.06 -8.01
N GLU A 460 19.47 -12.94 -8.33
CA GLU A 460 18.11 -12.87 -7.83
C GLU A 460 17.89 -13.80 -6.65
N TYR A 461 17.08 -13.35 -5.69
CA TYR A 461 16.67 -14.15 -4.54
C TYR A 461 15.27 -13.77 -4.06
N ASN A 462 14.66 -14.64 -3.26
CA ASN A 462 13.36 -14.40 -2.64
C ASN A 462 13.50 -14.02 -1.17
N PHE A 463 12.71 -13.05 -0.76
CA PHE A 463 12.64 -12.56 0.61
C PHE A 463 11.18 -12.62 1.07
N ASN A 464 10.88 -13.51 2.02
CA ASN A 464 9.53 -13.77 2.48
C ASN A 464 9.35 -13.34 3.94
N SER A 465 8.17 -12.84 4.29
CA SER A 465 7.85 -12.36 5.63
C SER A 465 6.52 -12.90 6.11
N ILE A 466 6.44 -13.17 7.41
CA ILE A 466 5.21 -13.45 8.12
C ILE A 466 5.11 -12.47 9.28
N ALA A 467 3.94 -11.86 9.47
CA ALA A 467 3.67 -10.96 10.57
C ALA A 467 2.31 -11.23 11.20
N LEU A 468 2.22 -10.97 12.49
CA LEU A 468 1.00 -10.94 13.28
C LEU A 468 0.75 -9.52 13.77
N GLY A 469 -0.49 -9.10 13.76
CA GLY A 469 -0.87 -7.78 14.23
C GLY A 469 -2.14 -7.78 15.05
N LEU A 470 -2.21 -6.84 15.97
CA LEU A 470 -3.40 -6.55 16.75
C LEU A 470 -3.68 -5.04 16.67
N LYS A 471 -4.95 -4.68 16.53
CA LYS A 471 -5.44 -3.31 16.62
C LYS A 471 -6.60 -3.27 17.60
N TYR A 472 -6.65 -2.24 18.43
CA TYR A 472 -7.76 -1.94 19.31
C TYR A 472 -8.29 -0.53 19.02
N ASP A 473 -9.61 -0.42 18.81
CA ASP A 473 -10.32 0.84 18.61
C ASP A 473 -11.01 1.22 19.94
N PHE A 474 -10.65 2.39 20.51
CA PHE A 474 -11.09 2.85 21.85
C PHE A 474 -12.50 3.44 21.86
#